data_a89d1e1c05f9343979de24e9176af6ce
#
_entry.id   a89d1e1c05f9343979de24e9176af6ce
#
_cell.length_a   1.000
_cell.length_b   1.000
_cell.length_c   1.000
_cell.angle_alpha   90.00
_cell.angle_beta   90.00
_cell.angle_gamma   90.00
#
_symmetry.space_group_name_H-M   'P 1'
#
loop_
_entity.id
_entity.type
_entity.pdbx_description
1 polymer ?
#
loop_
_entity_poly.entity_id
_entity_poly.type
_entity_poly.pdbx_seq_one_letter_code
_entity_poly.pdbx_strand_id
1 'polypeptide(L)'
;MFTILMSLWACNSTPIISGTVEDIWNNPIEGAMVQMEGNGTKQTTDAAGKFSFELNDIESGNLRFRAGHVDFIHDVEVVVYASEMDVEKLDDIEFDLYPKPSEKGFYAVGTTEYTVLKSGELVDVKSTFKTLYGLARVNDVKLTSSKPSFVYHSSLRKEEIKQTNLSVYKLKFQENEAMVGLVGETEVELDMWIPDGKDIPFNLRSLDQEEMYLIEFSEDLAKGVYAFSGRYIEGKDNADKLPKELQVAYTFEVK
;
A
#
# COMPACT_ATOMS: atom_id res chain seq x y z
N MET A 1 -68.39 21.80 -26.31
CA MET A 1 -67.66 20.91 -25.38
C MET A 1 -66.28 20.63 -26.04
N PHE A 2 -65.24 21.40 -25.62
CA PHE A 2 -63.90 21.33 -26.20
C PHE A 2 -63.07 20.45 -25.30
N THR A 3 -62.69 19.25 -25.74
CA THR A 3 -61.82 18.33 -25.01
C THR A 3 -60.38 18.68 -25.32
N ILE A 4 -59.69 19.29 -24.37
CA ILE A 4 -58.24 19.54 -24.44
C ILE A 4 -57.54 18.22 -24.14
N LEU A 5 -56.96 17.58 -25.17
CA LEU A 5 -55.98 16.49 -24.98
C LEU A 5 -54.67 17.12 -24.48
N MET A 6 -54.40 17.00 -23.16
CA MET A 6 -53.05 17.19 -22.64
C MET A 6 -52.20 15.97 -23.00
N SER A 7 -51.34 16.13 -24.01
CA SER A 7 -50.26 15.19 -24.26
C SER A 7 -49.23 15.31 -23.14
N LEU A 8 -49.21 14.36 -22.21
CA LEU A 8 -48.11 14.17 -21.27
C LEU A 8 -46.85 13.70 -22.08
N TRP A 9 -45.96 14.62 -22.32
CA TRP A 9 -44.63 14.27 -22.77
C TRP A 9 -43.91 13.70 -21.54
N ALA A 10 -43.83 12.38 -21.43
CA ALA A 10 -42.91 11.74 -20.57
C ALA A 10 -41.49 12.05 -21.08
N CYS A 11 -40.77 12.94 -20.44
CA CYS A 11 -39.33 13.06 -20.63
C CYS A 11 -38.71 11.73 -20.15
N ASN A 12 -38.44 10.82 -21.05
CA ASN A 12 -37.53 9.72 -20.75
C ASN A 12 -36.12 10.31 -20.69
N SER A 13 -35.71 10.75 -19.53
CA SER A 13 -34.30 11.08 -19.29
C SER A 13 -33.52 9.76 -19.22
N THR A 14 -32.53 9.61 -20.07
CA THR A 14 -31.59 8.49 -19.97
C THR A 14 -30.94 8.51 -18.59
N PRO A 15 -30.95 7.40 -17.84
CA PRO A 15 -30.27 7.34 -16.57
C PRO A 15 -28.77 7.61 -16.75
N ILE A 16 -28.20 8.39 -15.85
CA ILE A 16 -26.77 8.72 -15.84
C ILE A 16 -26.19 8.20 -14.53
N ILE A 17 -25.04 7.54 -14.60
CA ILE A 17 -24.21 7.23 -13.45
C ILE A 17 -22.97 8.11 -13.51
N SER A 18 -22.62 8.74 -12.40
CA SER A 18 -21.47 9.63 -12.28
C SER A 18 -20.54 9.20 -11.17
N GLY A 19 -19.39 9.81 -11.13
CA GLY A 19 -18.43 9.57 -10.06
C GLY A 19 -17.19 10.44 -10.17
N THR A 20 -16.27 10.21 -9.24
CA THR A 20 -14.99 10.88 -9.16
C THR A 20 -13.83 9.88 -9.10
N VAL A 21 -12.68 10.28 -9.61
CA VAL A 21 -11.42 9.59 -9.45
C VAL A 21 -10.47 10.54 -8.75
N GLU A 22 -10.04 10.16 -7.56
CA GLU A 22 -9.13 10.92 -6.72
C GLU A 22 -7.92 10.05 -6.35
N ASP A 23 -6.86 10.68 -5.86
CA ASP A 23 -5.82 9.93 -5.19
C ASP A 23 -6.20 9.66 -3.73
N ILE A 24 -5.42 8.83 -3.04
CA ILE A 24 -5.63 8.48 -1.62
C ILE A 24 -5.55 9.69 -0.67
N TRP A 25 -5.26 10.88 -1.16
CA TRP A 25 -5.24 12.14 -0.42
C TRP A 25 -6.34 13.11 -0.85
N ASN A 26 -7.35 12.61 -1.59
CA ASN A 26 -8.49 13.36 -2.12
C ASN A 26 -8.09 14.46 -3.13
N ASN A 27 -6.99 14.30 -3.85
CA ASN A 27 -6.68 15.17 -4.98
C ASN A 27 -7.33 14.60 -6.25
N PRO A 28 -8.11 15.39 -6.99
CA PRO A 28 -8.76 14.91 -8.22
C PRO A 28 -7.72 14.54 -9.29
N ILE A 29 -7.96 13.44 -10.00
CA ILE A 29 -7.09 12.95 -11.07
C ILE A 29 -7.73 13.28 -12.42
N GLU A 30 -7.14 14.25 -13.13
CA GLU A 30 -7.49 14.57 -14.50
C GLU A 30 -6.91 13.51 -15.45
N GLY A 31 -7.68 13.12 -16.47
CA GLY A 31 -7.23 12.19 -17.50
C GLY A 31 -7.22 10.71 -17.08
N ALA A 32 -7.76 10.39 -15.91
CA ALA A 32 -7.96 8.99 -15.53
C ALA A 32 -8.99 8.34 -16.45
N MET A 33 -8.69 7.13 -16.92
CA MET A 33 -9.60 6.35 -17.75
C MET A 33 -10.50 5.51 -16.85
N VAL A 34 -11.81 5.74 -16.95
CA VAL A 34 -12.82 4.89 -16.31
C VAL A 34 -13.48 4.03 -17.38
N GLN A 35 -13.51 2.74 -17.17
CA GLN A 35 -14.14 1.76 -18.05
C GLN A 35 -15.30 1.08 -17.35
N MET A 36 -16.46 1.07 -18.01
CA MET A 36 -17.59 0.24 -17.61
C MET A 36 -17.42 -1.14 -18.24
N GLU A 37 -17.33 -2.18 -17.43
CA GLU A 37 -17.24 -3.56 -17.89
C GLU A 37 -18.59 -4.02 -18.46
N GLY A 38 -18.53 -4.93 -19.41
CA GLY A 38 -19.73 -5.49 -20.06
C GLY A 38 -20.04 -4.86 -21.42
N ASN A 39 -20.05 -3.54 -21.55
CA ASN A 39 -20.25 -2.87 -22.85
C ASN A 39 -18.96 -2.26 -23.42
N GLY A 40 -17.87 -2.21 -22.63
CA GLY A 40 -16.57 -1.69 -23.05
C GLY A 40 -16.50 -0.17 -23.16
N THR A 41 -17.53 0.56 -22.75
CA THR A 41 -17.54 2.03 -22.78
C THR A 41 -16.48 2.60 -21.86
N LYS A 42 -15.77 3.62 -22.34
CA LYS A 42 -14.70 4.31 -21.61
C LYS A 42 -14.98 5.79 -21.56
N GLN A 43 -14.66 6.39 -20.42
CA GLN A 43 -14.67 7.83 -20.20
C GLN A 43 -13.33 8.27 -19.61
N THR A 44 -13.01 9.53 -19.84
CA THR A 44 -11.82 10.15 -19.25
C THR A 44 -12.29 11.22 -18.28
N THR A 45 -11.69 11.28 -17.10
CA THR A 45 -12.04 12.28 -16.09
C THR A 45 -11.64 13.68 -16.51
N ASP A 46 -12.43 14.65 -16.10
CA ASP A 46 -12.15 16.08 -16.25
C ASP A 46 -11.11 16.58 -15.19
N ALA A 47 -10.84 17.88 -15.20
CA ALA A 47 -9.90 18.50 -14.24
C ALA A 47 -10.36 18.44 -12.78
N ALA A 48 -11.62 18.13 -12.52
CA ALA A 48 -12.17 17.89 -11.18
C ALA A 48 -12.25 16.38 -10.85
N GLY A 49 -11.61 15.52 -11.64
CA GLY A 49 -11.65 14.07 -11.48
C GLY A 49 -12.99 13.43 -11.83
N LYS A 50 -13.94 14.15 -12.42
CA LYS A 50 -15.30 13.68 -12.65
C LYS A 50 -15.46 12.93 -13.96
N PHE A 51 -16.32 11.92 -13.93
CA PHE A 51 -16.76 11.16 -15.09
C PHE A 51 -18.28 10.92 -15.05
N SER A 52 -18.87 10.57 -16.20
CA SER A 52 -20.27 10.16 -16.26
C SER A 52 -20.51 9.21 -17.43
N PHE A 53 -21.44 8.26 -17.24
CA PHE A 53 -21.90 7.33 -18.26
C PHE A 53 -23.42 7.43 -18.43
N GLU A 54 -23.87 7.52 -19.65
CA GLU A 54 -25.28 7.31 -19.99
C GLU A 54 -25.57 5.80 -20.05
N LEU A 55 -26.57 5.38 -19.30
CA LEU A 55 -26.99 3.97 -19.21
C LEU A 55 -28.05 3.65 -20.29
N ASN A 56 -27.66 3.75 -21.55
CA ASN A 56 -28.53 3.34 -22.67
C ASN A 56 -28.52 1.81 -22.79
N ASP A 57 -29.72 1.22 -22.85
CA ASP A 57 -29.93 -0.22 -23.13
C ASP A 57 -29.19 -1.18 -22.18
N ILE A 58 -28.95 -0.76 -20.94
CA ILE A 58 -28.35 -1.63 -19.92
C ILE A 58 -29.46 -2.44 -19.28
N GLU A 59 -29.43 -3.75 -19.47
CA GLU A 59 -30.26 -4.68 -18.74
C GLU A 59 -29.92 -4.62 -17.24
N SER A 60 -30.93 -4.76 -16.40
CA SER A 60 -30.75 -4.80 -14.94
C SER A 60 -29.68 -5.85 -14.56
N GLY A 61 -28.66 -5.45 -13.81
CA GLY A 61 -27.56 -6.34 -13.40
C GLY A 61 -26.46 -5.61 -12.65
N ASN A 62 -25.38 -6.33 -12.39
CA ASN A 62 -24.20 -5.76 -11.75
C ASN A 62 -23.41 -4.94 -12.77
N LEU A 63 -23.21 -3.66 -12.48
CA LEU A 63 -22.31 -2.80 -13.21
C LEU A 63 -20.96 -2.80 -12.52
N ARG A 64 -19.89 -3.03 -13.27
CA ARG A 64 -18.52 -2.99 -12.79
C ARG A 64 -17.78 -1.86 -13.49
N PHE A 65 -17.07 -1.07 -12.72
CA PHE A 65 -16.28 0.03 -13.22
C PHE A 65 -14.83 -0.16 -12.79
N ARG A 66 -13.92 0.23 -13.66
CA ARG A 66 -12.49 0.18 -13.42
C ARG A 66 -11.88 1.53 -13.75
N ALA A 67 -11.12 2.10 -12.82
CA ALA A 67 -10.39 3.32 -13.05
C ALA A 67 -8.88 3.06 -13.13
N GLY A 68 -8.17 3.86 -13.92
CA GLY A 68 -6.73 3.76 -14.04
C GLY A 68 -6.10 5.00 -14.66
N HIS A 69 -4.84 5.26 -14.29
CA HIS A 69 -4.04 6.34 -14.86
C HIS A 69 -2.56 5.91 -14.91
N VAL A 70 -1.79 6.47 -15.84
CA VAL A 70 -0.38 6.08 -16.06
C VAL A 70 0.51 6.26 -14.83
N ASP A 71 0.26 7.31 -14.04
CA ASP A 71 1.05 7.66 -12.86
C ASP A 71 0.49 7.09 -11.55
N PHE A 72 -0.59 6.31 -11.63
CA PHE A 72 -1.27 5.74 -10.46
C PHE A 72 -1.37 4.24 -10.57
N ILE A 73 -1.47 3.59 -9.42
CA ILE A 73 -1.70 2.16 -9.34
C ILE A 73 -3.16 1.91 -9.69
N HIS A 74 -3.39 1.08 -10.71
CA HIS A 74 -4.70 0.79 -11.25
C HIS A 74 -5.53 -0.12 -10.36
N ASP A 75 -6.81 -0.19 -10.64
CA ASP A 75 -7.77 -1.20 -10.24
C ASP A 75 -8.35 -1.11 -8.83
N VAL A 76 -9.20 -0.11 -8.64
CA VAL A 76 -10.28 -0.32 -7.69
C VAL A 76 -11.51 -0.77 -8.51
N GLU A 77 -11.92 -2.02 -8.34
CA GLU A 77 -13.11 -2.56 -8.94
C GLU A 77 -14.32 -2.23 -8.05
N VAL A 78 -15.19 -1.34 -8.51
CA VAL A 78 -16.43 -1.03 -7.80
C VAL A 78 -17.57 -1.77 -8.49
N VAL A 79 -18.32 -2.56 -7.73
CA VAL A 79 -19.52 -3.25 -8.21
C VAL A 79 -20.74 -2.48 -7.75
N VAL A 80 -21.48 -1.95 -8.72
CA VAL A 80 -22.75 -1.27 -8.46
C VAL A 80 -23.89 -2.19 -8.88
N TYR A 81 -24.82 -2.44 -7.97
CA TYR A 81 -26.00 -3.26 -8.25
C TYR A 81 -27.12 -2.34 -8.77
N ALA A 82 -27.44 -2.50 -10.06
CA ALA A 82 -28.53 -1.75 -10.72
C ALA A 82 -29.82 -2.57 -10.84
N SER A 83 -30.03 -3.61 -10.01
CA SER A 83 -31.25 -4.40 -10.04
C SER A 83 -32.39 -3.64 -9.34
N GLU A 84 -33.48 -3.34 -10.07
CA GLU A 84 -34.76 -2.83 -9.57
C GLU A 84 -34.72 -1.51 -8.76
N MET A 85 -33.57 -0.84 -8.65
CA MET A 85 -33.48 0.47 -8.01
C MET A 85 -33.75 1.56 -9.02
N ASP A 86 -34.49 2.58 -8.59
CA ASP A 86 -34.52 3.86 -9.30
C ASP A 86 -33.08 4.34 -9.47
N VAL A 87 -32.58 4.37 -10.70
CA VAL A 87 -31.20 4.79 -11.04
C VAL A 87 -30.88 6.19 -10.51
N GLU A 88 -31.92 7.01 -10.25
CA GLU A 88 -31.82 8.31 -9.59
C GLU A 88 -31.28 8.26 -8.14
N LYS A 89 -31.09 7.07 -7.57
CA LYS A 89 -30.58 6.85 -6.20
C LYS A 89 -29.25 6.13 -6.16
N LEU A 90 -28.58 5.94 -7.30
CA LEU A 90 -27.22 5.42 -7.28
C LEU A 90 -26.32 6.51 -6.71
N ASP A 91 -25.62 6.19 -5.63
CA ASP A 91 -24.58 7.05 -5.09
C ASP A 91 -23.48 7.25 -6.15
N ASP A 92 -22.82 8.41 -6.10
CA ASP A 92 -21.68 8.66 -6.96
C ASP A 92 -20.58 7.61 -6.70
N ILE A 93 -19.96 7.13 -7.77
CA ILE A 93 -18.87 6.16 -7.69
C ILE A 93 -17.57 6.89 -7.34
N GLU A 94 -16.89 6.47 -6.30
CA GLU A 94 -15.63 7.04 -5.87
C GLU A 94 -14.49 6.04 -6.08
N PHE A 95 -13.40 6.47 -6.71
CA PHE A 95 -12.16 5.71 -6.85
C PHE A 95 -11.02 6.44 -6.18
N ASP A 96 -10.32 5.74 -5.30
CA ASP A 96 -9.11 6.20 -4.61
C ASP A 96 -7.88 5.50 -5.19
N LEU A 97 -7.13 6.16 -6.03
CA LEU A 97 -5.95 5.58 -6.67
C LEU A 97 -4.68 5.89 -5.87
N TYR A 98 -3.83 4.90 -5.71
CA TYR A 98 -2.52 5.06 -5.10
C TYR A 98 -1.54 5.62 -6.14
N PRO A 99 -0.83 6.74 -5.87
CA PRO A 99 0.26 7.19 -6.73
C PRO A 99 1.33 6.12 -6.86
N LYS A 100 1.87 5.98 -8.07
CA LYS A 100 2.87 4.97 -8.40
C LYS A 100 4.26 5.42 -7.96
N PRO A 101 4.89 4.78 -6.96
CA PRO A 101 6.27 5.08 -6.60
C PRO A 101 7.22 4.79 -7.75
N SER A 102 8.18 5.71 -8.01
CA SER A 102 9.14 5.59 -9.10
C SER A 102 10.21 4.53 -8.86
N GLU A 103 10.54 4.25 -7.59
CA GLU A 103 11.59 3.33 -7.21
C GLU A 103 11.04 2.18 -6.36
N LYS A 104 11.79 1.07 -6.33
CA LYS A 104 11.46 -0.05 -5.45
C LYS A 104 11.82 0.26 -4.01
N GLY A 105 10.99 -0.21 -3.08
CA GLY A 105 11.18 0.04 -1.66
C GLY A 105 9.87 0.20 -0.89
N PHE A 106 9.98 0.72 0.31
CA PHE A 106 8.87 0.91 1.23
C PHE A 106 8.54 2.40 1.39
N TYR A 107 7.27 2.72 1.33
CA TYR A 107 6.73 4.06 1.37
C TYR A 107 5.63 4.13 2.42
N ALA A 108 5.85 4.86 3.50
CA ALA A 108 4.80 5.11 4.48
C ALA A 108 3.74 6.04 3.87
N VAL A 109 2.48 5.68 3.99
CA VAL A 109 1.36 6.51 3.56
C VAL A 109 1.16 7.62 4.58
N GLY A 110 1.55 8.83 4.21
CA GLY A 110 1.33 10.03 5.00
C GLY A 110 -0.06 10.60 4.80
N THR A 111 -0.30 11.79 5.35
CA THR A 111 -1.59 12.49 5.21
C THR A 111 -1.75 13.25 3.89
N THR A 112 -0.66 13.53 3.20
CA THR A 112 -0.64 14.30 1.94
C THR A 112 0.31 13.74 0.89
N GLU A 113 1.22 12.86 1.29
CA GLU A 113 2.24 12.30 0.41
C GLU A 113 2.85 11.03 1.03
N TYR A 114 3.63 10.31 0.22
CA TYR A 114 4.46 9.22 0.72
C TYR A 114 5.70 9.73 1.43
N THR A 115 6.05 9.06 2.53
CA THR A 115 7.38 9.17 3.14
C THR A 115 8.20 7.93 2.79
N VAL A 116 9.28 8.11 2.04
CA VAL A 116 10.18 7.02 1.63
C VAL A 116 10.92 6.47 2.85
N LEU A 117 10.82 5.18 3.11
CA LEU A 117 11.65 4.53 4.10
C LEU A 117 13.06 4.32 3.55
N LYS A 118 14.05 4.72 4.32
CA LYS A 118 15.46 4.51 3.96
C LYS A 118 15.98 3.26 4.66
N SER A 119 16.94 2.60 4.06
CA SER A 119 17.62 1.47 4.68
C SER A 119 18.45 1.92 5.88
N GLY A 120 18.41 1.13 6.95
CA GLY A 120 19.33 1.23 8.06
C GLY A 120 20.71 0.66 7.69
N GLU A 121 21.72 0.98 8.46
CA GLU A 121 23.05 0.41 8.32
C GLU A 121 23.13 -0.93 9.05
N LEU A 122 23.17 -2.02 8.27
CA LEU A 122 23.28 -3.37 8.83
C LEU A 122 24.72 -3.64 9.31
N VAL A 123 24.81 -4.32 10.45
CA VAL A 123 26.08 -4.79 10.99
C VAL A 123 25.95 -6.24 11.45
N ASP A 124 27.05 -6.98 11.30
CA ASP A 124 27.19 -8.31 11.85
C ASP A 124 28.39 -8.36 12.79
N VAL A 125 28.18 -8.91 13.98
CA VAL A 125 29.24 -9.15 14.94
C VAL A 125 29.47 -10.65 15.06
N LYS A 126 30.63 -11.09 14.62
CA LYS A 126 31.03 -12.49 14.69
C LYS A 126 31.76 -12.77 15.98
N SER A 127 31.22 -13.70 16.78
CA SER A 127 31.95 -14.29 17.90
C SER A 127 32.31 -15.74 17.59
N THR A 128 33.13 -16.35 18.41
CA THR A 128 33.54 -17.76 18.29
C THR A 128 32.34 -18.72 18.31
N PHE A 129 31.23 -18.33 18.91
CA PHE A 129 30.07 -19.20 19.14
C PHE A 129 28.77 -18.71 18.46
N LYS A 130 28.69 -17.44 18.11
CA LYS A 130 27.44 -16.84 17.60
C LYS A 130 27.75 -15.61 16.75
N THR A 131 27.02 -15.45 15.67
CA THR A 131 26.96 -14.17 14.94
C THR A 131 25.72 -13.42 15.41
N LEU A 132 25.90 -12.17 15.82
CA LEU A 132 24.80 -11.24 16.11
C LEU A 132 24.62 -10.32 14.90
N TYR A 133 23.38 -10.11 14.56
CA TYR A 133 22.97 -9.22 13.47
C TYR A 133 22.14 -8.08 14.04
N GLY A 134 22.37 -6.90 13.56
CA GLY A 134 21.63 -5.72 14.00
C GLY A 134 21.82 -4.54 13.05
N LEU A 135 21.40 -3.38 13.50
CA LEU A 135 21.54 -2.12 12.77
C LEU A 135 22.42 -1.18 13.60
N ALA A 136 23.52 -0.70 13.02
CA ALA A 136 24.33 0.35 13.64
C ALA A 136 23.55 1.67 13.69
N ARG A 137 22.72 1.91 12.69
CA ARG A 137 21.89 3.14 12.59
C ARG A 137 20.49 2.84 12.10
N VAL A 138 19.54 3.58 12.63
CA VAL A 138 18.16 3.64 12.18
C VAL A 138 17.89 5.02 11.57
N ASN A 139 16.94 5.09 10.65
CA ASN A 139 16.60 6.36 10.02
C ASN A 139 15.59 7.17 10.84
N ASP A 140 15.55 8.48 10.59
CA ASP A 140 14.71 9.45 11.29
C ASP A 140 13.27 9.54 10.75
N VAL A 141 12.78 8.52 10.06
CA VAL A 141 11.39 8.51 9.58
C VAL A 141 10.46 8.32 10.77
N LYS A 142 9.68 9.35 11.09
CA LYS A 142 8.79 9.41 12.25
C LYS A 142 7.34 9.46 11.79
N LEU A 143 6.56 8.50 12.27
CA LEU A 143 5.14 8.36 11.97
C LEU A 143 4.32 8.71 13.21
N THR A 144 3.28 9.52 13.01
CA THR A 144 2.36 9.91 14.09
C THR A 144 1.20 8.94 14.28
N SER A 145 0.90 8.15 13.24
CA SER A 145 -0.13 7.12 13.31
C SER A 145 0.38 5.92 14.09
N SER A 146 -0.40 5.43 15.05
CA SER A 146 -0.16 4.14 15.72
C SER A 146 -0.47 2.94 14.81
N LYS A 147 -1.22 3.17 13.75
CA LYS A 147 -1.56 2.16 12.75
C LYS A 147 -1.18 2.64 11.34
N PRO A 148 0.13 2.76 11.07
CA PRO A 148 0.60 3.22 9.77
C PRO A 148 0.31 2.18 8.69
N SER A 149 0.07 2.64 7.47
CA SER A 149 0.05 1.81 6.27
C SER A 149 1.24 2.13 5.37
N PHE A 150 1.63 1.16 4.54
CA PHE A 150 2.77 1.31 3.66
C PHE A 150 2.46 0.76 2.28
N VAL A 151 2.95 1.44 1.26
CA VAL A 151 3.06 0.89 -0.08
C VAL A 151 4.45 0.25 -0.20
N TYR A 152 4.48 -0.99 -0.62
CA TYR A 152 5.72 -1.71 -0.95
C TYR A 152 5.77 -1.96 -2.45
N HIS A 153 6.69 -1.29 -3.14
CA HIS A 153 7.02 -1.53 -4.53
C HIS A 153 8.18 -2.52 -4.60
N SER A 154 7.93 -3.70 -5.14
CA SER A 154 8.85 -4.83 -5.14
C SER A 154 9.27 -5.21 -6.56
N SER A 155 10.27 -6.09 -6.69
CA SER A 155 10.56 -6.87 -7.89
C SER A 155 9.95 -8.28 -7.84
N LEU A 156 9.25 -8.59 -6.76
CA LEU A 156 8.73 -9.91 -6.49
C LEU A 156 7.22 -9.95 -6.56
N ARG A 157 6.68 -11.07 -7.00
CA ARG A 157 5.26 -11.39 -6.88
C ARG A 157 4.92 -11.75 -5.43
N LYS A 158 3.65 -11.69 -5.09
CA LYS A 158 3.16 -11.93 -3.72
C LYS A 158 3.61 -13.28 -3.15
N GLU A 159 3.59 -14.33 -3.97
CA GLU A 159 4.01 -15.67 -3.57
C GLU A 159 5.52 -15.75 -3.31
N GLU A 160 6.31 -15.00 -4.06
CA GLU A 160 7.75 -14.89 -3.88
C GLU A 160 8.09 -14.10 -2.63
N ILE A 161 7.37 -12.99 -2.35
CA ILE A 161 7.53 -12.21 -1.11
C ILE A 161 7.32 -13.10 0.12
N LYS A 162 6.29 -13.95 0.12
CA LYS A 162 6.04 -14.89 1.22
C LYS A 162 7.23 -15.83 1.47
N GLN A 163 7.95 -16.20 0.43
CA GLN A 163 9.13 -17.07 0.55
C GLN A 163 10.35 -16.34 1.11
N THR A 164 10.39 -15.02 1.04
CA THR A 164 11.49 -14.22 1.60
C THR A 164 11.42 -14.07 3.11
N ASN A 165 10.29 -14.45 3.74
CA ASN A 165 10.00 -14.20 5.15
C ASN A 165 10.15 -12.71 5.51
N LEU A 166 9.62 -11.83 4.64
CA LEU A 166 9.51 -10.42 4.99
C LEU A 166 8.76 -10.29 6.31
N SER A 167 9.39 -9.63 7.28
CA SER A 167 8.90 -9.50 8.64
C SER A 167 9.05 -8.05 9.12
N VAL A 168 8.28 -7.70 10.13
CA VAL A 168 8.39 -6.43 10.84
C VAL A 168 8.78 -6.73 12.28
N TYR A 169 9.82 -6.08 12.76
CA TYR A 169 10.28 -6.20 14.15
C TYR A 169 10.25 -4.85 14.85
N LYS A 170 9.82 -4.85 16.11
CA LYS A 170 10.15 -3.77 17.01
C LYS A 170 11.63 -3.89 17.35
N LEU A 171 12.34 -2.77 17.42
CA LEU A 171 13.77 -2.73 17.73
C LEU A 171 13.98 -2.17 19.13
N LYS A 172 15.00 -2.67 19.80
CA LYS A 172 15.59 -2.06 20.99
C LYS A 172 17.04 -1.71 20.74
N PHE A 173 17.47 -0.60 21.33
CA PHE A 173 18.88 -0.22 21.35
C PHE A 173 19.60 -1.00 22.43
N GLN A 174 20.75 -1.55 22.08
CA GLN A 174 21.60 -2.29 22.99
C GLN A 174 22.94 -1.57 23.05
N GLU A 175 23.25 -1.03 24.25
CA GLU A 175 24.53 -0.41 24.54
C GLU A 175 25.54 -1.47 24.98
N ASN A 176 26.76 -1.36 24.44
CA ASN A 176 27.99 -2.02 24.97
C ASN A 176 27.80 -3.45 25.50
N GLU A 177 27.34 -4.39 24.71
CA GLU A 177 27.55 -5.78 25.09
C GLU A 177 28.98 -6.18 24.76
N ALA A 178 29.81 -6.19 25.80
CA ALA A 178 31.08 -6.89 25.76
C ALA A 178 30.82 -8.37 25.53
N MET A 179 31.09 -8.86 24.34
CA MET A 179 31.08 -10.30 24.09
C MET A 179 32.36 -10.88 24.69
N VAL A 180 32.25 -11.31 25.94
CA VAL A 180 33.33 -12.00 26.65
C VAL A 180 33.51 -13.37 26.00
N GLY A 181 34.52 -13.49 25.14
CA GLY A 181 34.97 -14.77 24.65
C GLY A 181 35.74 -15.52 25.73
N LEU A 182 35.46 -16.80 25.90
CA LEU A 182 36.12 -17.67 26.90
C LEU A 182 37.62 -17.89 26.65
N VAL A 183 38.16 -17.42 25.53
CA VAL A 183 39.59 -17.51 25.21
C VAL A 183 40.00 -16.31 24.37
N GLY A 184 40.61 -15.30 25.01
CA GLY A 184 41.22 -14.16 24.30
C GLY A 184 40.21 -13.03 24.04
N GLU A 185 40.33 -12.02 24.88
CA GLU A 185 39.51 -10.82 24.86
C GLU A 185 39.71 -10.05 23.55
N THR A 186 38.64 -9.93 22.80
CA THR A 186 38.43 -8.77 21.93
C THR A 186 37.06 -8.24 22.35
N GLU A 187 37.06 -7.25 23.25
CA GLU A 187 35.87 -6.44 23.51
C GLU A 187 35.54 -5.69 22.25
N VAL A 188 34.52 -6.13 21.53
CA VAL A 188 33.90 -5.33 20.51
C VAL A 188 32.75 -4.59 21.17
N GLU A 189 33.01 -3.36 21.58
CA GLU A 189 31.98 -2.42 21.98
C GLU A 189 31.20 -2.04 20.72
N LEU A 190 30.02 -2.57 20.56
CA LEU A 190 29.17 -2.22 19.42
C LEU A 190 27.77 -1.89 19.91
N ASP A 191 27.45 -0.61 19.81
CA ASP A 191 26.10 -0.12 19.98
C ASP A 191 25.26 -0.50 18.77
N MET A 192 24.17 -1.22 18.98
CA MET A 192 23.31 -1.63 17.86
C MET A 192 21.84 -1.72 18.23
N TRP A 193 21.01 -1.60 17.22
CA TRP A 193 19.59 -1.90 17.30
C TRP A 193 19.35 -3.36 16.93
N ILE A 194 18.67 -4.07 17.80
CA ILE A 194 18.33 -5.50 17.59
C ILE A 194 16.84 -5.72 17.73
N PRO A 195 16.29 -6.81 17.15
CA PRO A 195 14.90 -7.18 17.33
C PRO A 195 14.54 -7.36 18.82
N ASP A 196 13.40 -6.77 19.22
CA ASP A 196 12.83 -6.86 20.56
C ASP A 196 11.57 -7.73 20.53
N GLY A 197 11.76 -9.03 20.72
CA GLY A 197 10.68 -10.00 20.71
C GLY A 197 10.43 -10.67 19.36
N LYS A 198 9.16 -11.01 19.12
CA LYS A 198 8.71 -11.69 17.91
C LYS A 198 8.41 -10.67 16.79
N ASP A 199 8.35 -11.17 15.58
CA ASP A 199 7.83 -10.44 14.42
C ASP A 199 6.37 -10.01 14.64
N ILE A 200 6.03 -8.87 14.06
CA ILE A 200 4.71 -8.27 14.16
C ILE A 200 3.93 -8.67 12.91
N PRO A 201 2.74 -9.26 13.08
CA PRO A 201 1.93 -9.67 11.95
C PRO A 201 1.38 -8.45 11.19
N PHE A 202 1.35 -8.57 9.87
CA PHE A 202 0.74 -7.60 8.97
C PHE A 202 0.02 -8.29 7.82
N ASN A 203 -0.90 -7.56 7.20
CA ASN A 203 -1.56 -7.97 5.97
C ASN A 203 -0.82 -7.41 4.76
N LEU A 204 -0.60 -8.26 3.76
CA LEU A 204 -0.04 -7.87 2.48
C LEU A 204 -1.12 -8.05 1.40
N ARG A 205 -1.63 -6.95 0.87
CA ARG A 205 -2.64 -6.92 -0.20
C ARG A 205 -2.01 -6.41 -1.49
N SER A 206 -2.22 -7.11 -2.61
CA SER A 206 -1.83 -6.57 -3.92
C SER A 206 -2.70 -5.37 -4.25
N LEU A 207 -2.08 -4.29 -4.69
CA LEU A 207 -2.76 -3.10 -5.20
C LEU A 207 -3.01 -3.22 -6.70
N ASP A 208 -2.10 -3.90 -7.41
CA ASP A 208 -2.17 -4.14 -8.84
C ASP A 208 -1.41 -5.42 -9.20
N GLN A 209 -1.41 -5.77 -10.51
CA GLN A 209 -0.62 -6.87 -11.06
C GLN A 209 0.89 -6.53 -11.16
N GLU A 210 1.27 -5.28 -10.97
CA GLU A 210 2.62 -4.74 -11.19
C GLU A 210 3.52 -4.75 -9.94
N GLU A 211 3.44 -5.79 -9.09
CA GLU A 211 4.41 -5.94 -7.99
C GLU A 211 4.30 -4.82 -6.93
N MET A 212 3.10 -4.26 -6.74
CA MET A 212 2.81 -3.26 -5.73
C MET A 212 1.84 -3.78 -4.68
N TYR A 213 2.16 -3.51 -3.43
CA TYR A 213 1.48 -4.09 -2.30
C TYR A 213 1.17 -3.04 -1.25
N LEU A 214 -0.01 -3.14 -0.64
CA LEU A 214 -0.35 -2.42 0.56
C LEU A 214 -0.04 -3.32 1.77
N ILE A 215 0.68 -2.75 2.73
CA ILE A 215 0.97 -3.36 4.03
C ILE A 215 0.17 -2.62 5.09
N GLU A 216 -0.62 -3.38 5.84
CA GLU A 216 -1.48 -2.86 6.90
C GLU A 216 -1.33 -3.71 8.17
N PHE A 217 -1.34 -3.07 9.32
CA PHE A 217 -1.34 -3.75 10.61
C PHE A 217 -2.77 -3.95 11.12
N SER A 218 -3.04 -5.10 11.71
CA SER A 218 -4.35 -5.38 12.32
C SER A 218 -4.53 -4.62 13.63
N GLU A 219 -3.43 -4.41 14.37
CA GLU A 219 -3.40 -3.76 15.68
C GLU A 219 -2.53 -2.51 15.66
N ASP A 220 -2.73 -1.64 16.63
CA ASP A 220 -1.91 -0.46 16.83
C ASP A 220 -0.49 -0.85 17.25
N LEU A 221 0.49 -0.22 16.63
CA LEU A 221 1.89 -0.35 17.02
C LEU A 221 2.17 0.51 18.26
N ALA A 222 2.80 -0.06 19.26
CA ALA A 222 3.28 0.70 20.40
C ALA A 222 4.37 1.69 19.97
N LYS A 223 4.55 2.77 20.71
CA LYS A 223 5.66 3.71 20.48
C LYS A 223 7.00 3.00 20.45
N GLY A 224 7.86 3.35 19.51
CA GLY A 224 9.17 2.76 19.35
C GLY A 224 9.67 2.73 17.92
N VAL A 225 10.85 2.15 17.75
CA VAL A 225 11.52 1.96 16.47
C VAL A 225 11.19 0.59 15.90
N TYR A 226 10.98 0.53 14.59
CA TYR A 226 10.60 -0.67 13.87
C TYR A 226 11.44 -0.83 12.61
N ALA A 227 11.54 -2.06 12.12
CA ALA A 227 12.18 -2.35 10.85
C ALA A 227 11.40 -3.39 10.05
N PHE A 228 11.23 -3.11 8.74
CA PHE A 228 10.96 -4.15 7.75
C PHE A 228 12.29 -4.81 7.39
N SER A 229 12.31 -6.12 7.43
CA SER A 229 13.49 -6.90 7.05
C SER A 229 13.07 -8.22 6.42
N GLY A 230 13.85 -8.68 5.45
CA GLY A 230 13.88 -10.08 5.10
C GLY A 230 14.57 -10.89 6.20
N ARG A 231 14.96 -12.11 5.91
CA ARG A 231 15.63 -13.02 6.88
C ARG A 231 16.95 -12.52 7.46
N TYR A 232 17.44 -11.37 7.04
CA TYR A 232 18.79 -10.91 7.34
C TYR A 232 19.02 -10.65 8.85
N ILE A 233 18.06 -10.00 9.51
CA ILE A 233 18.19 -9.70 10.96
C ILE A 233 18.19 -10.98 11.81
N GLU A 234 17.65 -12.08 11.30
CA GLU A 234 17.65 -13.38 11.99
C GLU A 234 18.91 -14.21 11.76
N GLY A 235 19.89 -13.71 11.00
CA GLY A 235 21.17 -14.34 10.83
C GLY A 235 21.18 -15.59 9.94
N LYS A 236 20.42 -15.62 8.89
CA LYS A 236 20.37 -16.80 8.00
C LYS A 236 21.25 -16.65 6.78
N ASP A 237 22.03 -17.70 6.53
CA ASP A 237 22.88 -17.89 5.35
C ASP A 237 22.07 -17.90 4.06
N ASN A 238 21.86 -16.85 3.40
CA ASN A 238 21.26 -16.71 2.06
C ASN A 238 20.66 -15.30 1.82
N ALA A 239 21.10 -14.29 2.55
CA ALA A 239 20.67 -12.91 2.31
C ALA A 239 21.03 -12.46 0.88
N ASP A 240 22.14 -12.97 0.34
CA ASP A 240 22.63 -12.74 -1.03
C ASP A 240 21.68 -13.24 -2.13
N LYS A 241 20.78 -14.16 -1.81
CA LYS A 241 19.75 -14.68 -2.73
C LYS A 241 18.46 -13.85 -2.74
N LEU A 242 18.32 -12.93 -1.80
CA LEU A 242 17.19 -12.02 -1.77
C LEU A 242 17.38 -10.91 -2.82
N PRO A 243 16.30 -10.33 -3.35
CA PRO A 243 16.36 -9.09 -4.11
C PRO A 243 17.07 -7.99 -3.30
N LYS A 244 17.74 -7.09 -3.97
CA LYS A 244 18.54 -6.04 -3.32
C LYS A 244 17.74 -5.22 -2.31
N GLU A 245 16.47 -4.93 -2.61
CA GLU A 245 15.57 -4.22 -1.73
C GLU A 245 15.24 -4.96 -0.42
N LEU A 246 15.47 -6.28 -0.37
CA LEU A 246 15.25 -7.10 0.84
C LEU A 246 16.55 -7.56 1.51
N GLN A 247 17.70 -7.18 0.96
CA GLN A 247 19.02 -7.40 1.58
C GLN A 247 19.34 -6.35 2.65
N VAL A 248 18.46 -5.39 2.88
CA VAL A 248 18.59 -4.30 3.85
C VAL A 248 17.35 -4.25 4.74
N ALA A 249 17.45 -3.53 5.85
CA ALA A 249 16.31 -3.26 6.72
C ALA A 249 15.85 -1.82 6.54
N TYR A 250 14.55 -1.60 6.47
CA TYR A 250 13.94 -0.28 6.35
C TYR A 250 13.31 0.10 7.67
N THR A 251 13.72 1.23 8.24
CA THR A 251 13.36 1.61 9.59
C THR A 251 12.40 2.78 9.66
N PHE A 252 11.56 2.80 10.69
CA PHE A 252 10.65 3.89 11.03
C PHE A 252 10.39 3.93 12.53
N GLU A 253 9.99 5.08 13.07
CA GLU A 253 9.63 5.28 14.47
C GLU A 253 8.14 5.65 14.57
N VAL A 254 7.41 4.97 15.45
CA VAL A 254 6.04 5.34 15.87
C VAL A 254 6.12 6.16 17.14
N LYS A 255 5.49 7.35 17.16
CA LYS A 255 5.54 8.33 18.27
C LYS A 255 4.33 8.32 19.17
#